data_a99004c6c393b98b544d8541d1e76ead
#
_entry.id   a99004c6c393b98b544d8541d1e76ead
#
_cell.length_a   1.000
_cell.length_b   1.000
_cell.length_c   1.000
_cell.angle_alpha   90.00
_cell.angle_beta   90.00
_cell.angle_gamma   90.00
#
_symmetry.space_group_name_H-M   'P 1'
#
loop_
_entity.id
_entity.type
_entity.pdbx_description
1 polymer ?
#
loop_
_entity_poly.entity_id
_entity_poly.type
_entity_poly.pdbx_seq_one_letter_code
_entity_poly.pdbx_strand_id
1 'polypeptide(L)'
;SIEGNLVGYIDRHCLPGKLIYGNFDPEGLLSTLPAIVTALLGIYAGEIVRSTRLGSGERKSLLLSGIGVVLVVIGLVWNTVFPINKMLWSSSFTCFVGGLSFLLFALFYYIVDVKGWKSWTLFFRVIGLNSITIYLAQQVVGFSHMNKFLFGGISQWVGECAGEPAGAVVLRAGYVACCWLFLYF
;
A
#
# COMPACT_ATOMS: atom_id res chain seq x y z
N SER A 1 3.26 19.37 -17.69
CA SER A 1 3.33 20.01 -16.37
C SER A 1 2.09 19.65 -15.56
N ILE A 2 2.18 19.65 -14.26
CA ILE A 2 1.04 19.37 -13.35
C ILE A 2 -0.09 20.41 -13.55
N GLU A 3 0.25 21.63 -13.90
CA GLU A 3 -0.71 22.74 -14.08
C GLU A 3 -1.52 22.70 -15.37
N GLY A 4 -1.05 22.03 -16.41
CA GLY A 4 -1.70 21.98 -17.74
C GLY A 4 -2.31 20.63 -18.11
N ASN A 5 -2.53 19.72 -17.13
CA ASN A 5 -3.06 18.40 -17.44
C ASN A 5 -4.61 18.37 -17.48
N LEU A 6 -5.15 17.43 -18.25
CA LEU A 6 -6.59 17.26 -18.44
C LEU A 6 -7.33 16.95 -17.12
N VAL A 7 -6.70 16.21 -16.20
CA VAL A 7 -7.27 15.85 -14.89
C VAL A 7 -7.55 17.12 -14.09
N GLY A 8 -6.55 17.98 -13.91
CA GLY A 8 -6.72 19.26 -13.21
C GLY A 8 -7.67 20.23 -13.91
N TYR A 9 -7.75 20.17 -15.25
CA TYR A 9 -8.74 20.97 -15.99
C TYR A 9 -10.18 20.57 -15.62
N ILE A 10 -10.47 19.27 -15.63
CA ILE A 10 -11.79 18.75 -15.28
C ILE A 10 -12.11 19.00 -13.82
N ASP A 11 -11.15 18.74 -12.92
CA ASP A 11 -11.35 18.94 -11.48
C ASP A 11 -11.71 20.39 -11.16
N ARG A 12 -11.04 21.37 -11.79
CA ARG A 12 -11.35 22.79 -11.59
C ARG A 12 -12.72 23.22 -12.10
N HIS A 13 -13.28 22.53 -13.11
CA HIS A 13 -14.56 22.89 -13.69
C HIS A 13 -15.74 22.09 -13.14
N CYS A 14 -15.51 20.88 -12.67
CA CYS A 14 -16.57 19.96 -12.27
C CYS A 14 -16.67 19.73 -10.76
N LEU A 15 -15.57 19.91 -9.99
CA LEU A 15 -15.62 19.72 -8.55
C LEU A 15 -16.01 21.01 -7.83
N PRO A 16 -17.05 20.99 -7.00
CA PRO A 16 -17.41 22.13 -6.16
C PRO A 16 -16.45 22.25 -4.97
N GLY A 17 -15.96 23.46 -4.68
CA GLY A 17 -15.14 23.75 -3.51
C GLY A 17 -13.67 23.98 -3.81
N LYS A 18 -12.82 23.88 -2.76
CA LYS A 18 -11.37 24.05 -2.87
C LYS A 18 -10.72 22.71 -3.16
N LEU A 19 -9.98 22.63 -4.25
CA LEU A 19 -9.16 21.46 -4.58
C LEU A 19 -8.02 21.30 -3.56
N ILE A 20 -7.67 20.06 -3.22
CA ILE A 20 -6.64 19.74 -2.20
C ILE A 20 -5.31 20.44 -2.51
N TYR A 21 -4.87 20.40 -3.77
CA TYR A 21 -3.62 21.06 -4.23
C TYR A 21 -3.84 22.39 -4.98
N GLY A 22 -5.02 22.96 -4.90
CA GLY A 22 -5.36 24.22 -5.57
C GLY A 22 -5.58 24.10 -7.08
N ASN A 23 -4.70 23.41 -7.82
CA ASN A 23 -4.74 23.25 -9.27
C ASN A 23 -5.34 21.92 -9.74
N PHE A 24 -5.34 20.89 -8.89
CA PHE A 24 -5.93 19.57 -9.15
C PHE A 24 -6.23 18.85 -7.82
N ASP A 25 -7.06 17.81 -7.91
CA ASP A 25 -7.36 16.93 -6.79
C ASP A 25 -6.87 15.51 -7.08
N PRO A 26 -6.03 14.89 -6.23
CA PRO A 26 -5.62 13.50 -6.42
C PRO A 26 -6.77 12.50 -6.27
N GLU A 27 -7.87 12.91 -5.63
CA GLU A 27 -9.12 12.16 -5.49
C GLU A 27 -10.22 12.67 -6.46
N GLY A 28 -9.81 13.32 -7.57
CA GLY A 28 -10.68 13.92 -8.56
C GLY A 28 -11.48 12.91 -9.40
N LEU A 29 -12.33 13.44 -10.29
CA LEU A 29 -13.22 12.62 -11.11
C LEU A 29 -12.46 11.66 -12.04
N LEU A 30 -11.45 12.15 -12.74
CA LEU A 30 -10.68 11.30 -13.67
C LEU A 30 -9.74 10.33 -12.96
N SER A 31 -9.18 10.69 -11.81
CA SER A 31 -8.33 9.79 -11.02
C SER A 31 -9.12 8.64 -10.40
N THR A 32 -10.44 8.80 -10.22
CA THR A 32 -11.32 7.73 -9.74
C THR A 32 -11.42 6.56 -10.72
N LEU A 33 -11.38 6.81 -12.04
CA LEU A 33 -11.47 5.72 -13.04
C LEU A 33 -10.32 4.70 -12.92
N PRO A 34 -9.04 5.08 -12.91
CA PRO A 34 -7.95 4.14 -12.67
C PRO A 34 -7.99 3.52 -11.26
N ALA A 35 -8.52 4.22 -10.26
CA ALA A 35 -8.72 3.65 -8.92
C ALA A 35 -9.74 2.50 -8.94
N ILE A 36 -10.83 2.62 -9.71
CA ILE A 36 -11.78 1.52 -9.93
C ILE A 36 -11.07 0.31 -10.57
N VAL A 37 -10.21 0.55 -11.58
CA VAL A 37 -9.43 -0.54 -12.20
C VAL A 37 -8.55 -1.24 -11.16
N THR A 38 -7.91 -0.49 -10.27
CA THR A 38 -7.10 -1.08 -9.17
C THR A 38 -7.95 -1.98 -8.27
N ALA A 39 -9.17 -1.55 -7.93
CA ALA A 39 -10.10 -2.35 -7.13
C ALA A 39 -10.53 -3.63 -7.88
N LEU A 40 -10.84 -3.54 -9.16
CA LEU A 40 -11.19 -4.69 -10.01
C LEU A 40 -10.05 -5.69 -10.13
N LEU A 41 -8.81 -5.23 -10.25
CA LEU A 41 -7.63 -6.09 -10.21
C LEU A 41 -7.54 -6.87 -8.91
N GLY A 42 -7.84 -6.24 -7.76
CA GLY A 42 -7.90 -6.91 -6.46
C GLY A 42 -9.00 -7.98 -6.39
N ILE A 43 -10.20 -7.69 -6.91
CA ILE A 43 -11.30 -8.67 -7.00
C ILE A 43 -10.89 -9.86 -7.86
N TYR A 44 -10.29 -9.60 -9.02
CA TYR A 44 -9.83 -10.65 -9.93
C TYR A 44 -8.75 -11.55 -9.30
N ALA A 45 -7.80 -10.96 -8.56
CA ALA A 45 -6.82 -11.72 -7.79
C ALA A 45 -7.50 -12.65 -6.76
N GLY A 46 -8.52 -12.14 -6.05
CA GLY A 46 -9.32 -12.92 -5.10
C GLY A 46 -10.08 -14.07 -5.78
N GLU A 47 -10.64 -13.86 -6.97
CA GLU A 47 -11.33 -14.90 -7.75
C GLU A 47 -10.37 -16.02 -8.18
N ILE A 48 -9.15 -15.68 -8.60
CA ILE A 48 -8.11 -16.67 -8.94
C ILE A 48 -7.84 -17.58 -7.74
N VAL A 49 -7.63 -17.00 -6.57
CA VAL A 49 -7.35 -17.78 -5.35
C VAL A 49 -8.53 -18.67 -4.96
N ARG A 50 -9.75 -18.17 -5.07
CA ARG A 50 -10.97 -18.93 -4.72
C ARG A 50 -11.38 -19.96 -5.78
N SER A 51 -10.88 -19.86 -7.01
CA SER A 51 -11.23 -20.75 -8.11
C SER A 51 -10.86 -22.20 -7.79
N THR A 52 -11.81 -23.09 -7.88
CA THR A 52 -11.60 -24.55 -7.78
C THR A 52 -11.09 -25.15 -9.10
N ARG A 53 -11.33 -24.47 -10.24
CA ARG A 53 -10.95 -24.94 -11.58
C ARG A 53 -9.43 -24.94 -11.82
N LEU A 54 -8.69 -24.08 -11.16
CA LEU A 54 -7.23 -23.96 -11.32
C LEU A 54 -6.46 -25.06 -10.57
N GLY A 55 -7.13 -25.88 -9.77
CA GLY A 55 -6.53 -27.01 -9.06
C GLY A 55 -5.54 -26.59 -7.98
N SER A 56 -4.25 -26.91 -8.13
CA SER A 56 -3.25 -26.74 -7.08
C SER A 56 -2.95 -25.27 -6.77
N GLY A 57 -2.62 -24.99 -5.49
CA GLY A 57 -2.20 -23.65 -5.04
C GLY A 57 -0.98 -23.12 -5.78
N GLU A 58 -0.05 -23.99 -6.18
CA GLU A 58 1.14 -23.61 -6.94
C GLU A 58 0.76 -23.02 -8.32
N ARG A 59 -0.20 -23.62 -9.02
CA ARG A 59 -0.68 -23.10 -10.32
C ARG A 59 -1.32 -21.72 -10.16
N LYS A 60 -2.06 -21.50 -9.08
CA LYS A 60 -2.68 -20.19 -8.77
C LYS A 60 -1.61 -19.14 -8.51
N SER A 61 -0.59 -19.46 -7.71
CA SER A 61 0.53 -18.56 -7.44
C SER A 61 1.32 -18.24 -8.72
N LEU A 62 1.54 -19.23 -9.58
CA LEU A 62 2.22 -19.02 -10.86
C LEU A 62 1.41 -18.13 -11.80
N LEU A 63 0.09 -18.32 -11.87
CA LEU A 63 -0.80 -17.48 -12.67
C LEU A 63 -0.82 -16.04 -12.17
N LEU A 64 -0.93 -15.84 -10.86
CA LEU A 64 -0.87 -14.50 -10.25
C LEU A 64 0.47 -13.82 -10.54
N SER A 65 1.59 -14.55 -10.43
CA SER A 65 2.92 -14.05 -10.77
C SER A 65 3.03 -13.68 -12.25
N GLY A 66 2.52 -14.52 -13.14
CA GLY A 66 2.51 -14.25 -14.58
C GLY A 66 1.73 -12.99 -14.94
N ILE A 67 0.52 -12.82 -14.38
CA ILE A 67 -0.27 -11.59 -14.54
C ILE A 67 0.49 -10.38 -13.98
N GLY A 68 1.09 -10.53 -12.80
CA GLY A 68 1.89 -9.48 -12.18
C GLY A 68 3.05 -9.00 -13.05
N VAL A 69 3.83 -9.94 -13.61
CA VAL A 69 4.93 -9.61 -14.54
C VAL A 69 4.43 -8.89 -15.78
N VAL A 70 3.35 -9.39 -16.40
CA VAL A 70 2.76 -8.77 -17.60
C VAL A 70 2.31 -7.33 -17.30
N LEU A 71 1.62 -7.10 -16.19
CA LEU A 71 1.17 -5.76 -15.79
C LEU A 71 2.34 -4.81 -15.51
N VAL A 72 3.41 -5.29 -14.85
CA VAL A 72 4.64 -4.49 -14.62
C VAL A 72 5.27 -4.10 -15.95
N VAL A 73 5.43 -5.04 -16.86
CA VAL A 73 6.00 -4.77 -18.20
C VAL A 73 5.14 -3.76 -18.96
N ILE A 74 3.81 -3.95 -18.98
CA ILE A 74 2.89 -3.00 -19.61
C ILE A 74 3.04 -1.62 -18.97
N GLY A 75 3.08 -1.51 -17.64
CA GLY A 75 3.25 -0.25 -16.93
C GLY A 75 4.56 0.46 -17.27
N LEU A 76 5.67 -0.28 -17.37
CA LEU A 76 6.97 0.26 -17.74
C LEU A 76 7.03 0.71 -19.21
N VAL A 77 6.49 -0.07 -20.13
CA VAL A 77 6.39 0.31 -21.56
C VAL A 77 5.50 1.54 -21.71
N TRP A 78 4.37 1.57 -21.03
CA TRP A 78 3.45 2.70 -21.07
C TRP A 78 4.03 3.99 -20.45
N ASN A 79 4.94 3.84 -19.50
CA ASN A 79 5.66 4.97 -18.89
C ASN A 79 6.45 5.80 -19.91
N THR A 80 6.82 5.25 -21.06
CA THR A 80 7.53 5.98 -22.12
C THR A 80 6.66 7.06 -22.78
N VAL A 81 5.34 6.84 -22.84
CA VAL A 81 4.36 7.74 -23.45
C VAL A 81 3.58 8.51 -22.39
N PHE A 82 3.17 7.82 -21.33
CA PHE A 82 2.39 8.36 -20.23
C PHE A 82 3.10 8.08 -18.89
N PRO A 83 3.82 9.07 -18.31
CA PRO A 83 4.67 8.87 -17.14
C PRO A 83 3.92 8.30 -15.93
N ILE A 84 4.58 7.41 -15.19
CA ILE A 84 4.07 6.88 -13.93
C ILE A 84 3.95 8.02 -12.92
N ASN A 85 2.73 8.38 -12.56
CA ASN A 85 2.46 9.47 -11.64
C ASN A 85 1.36 9.06 -10.65
N LYS A 86 1.76 8.94 -9.36
CA LYS A 86 0.85 8.63 -8.26
C LYS A 86 -0.19 9.73 -8.03
N MET A 87 0.21 11.00 -8.16
CA MET A 87 -0.67 12.14 -7.85
C MET A 87 -1.85 12.26 -8.82
N LEU A 88 -1.64 11.85 -10.06
CA LEU A 88 -2.69 11.86 -11.11
C LEU A 88 -3.34 10.49 -11.29
N TRP A 89 -2.91 9.48 -10.55
CA TRP A 89 -3.34 8.10 -10.69
C TRP A 89 -3.29 7.62 -12.15
N SER A 90 -2.13 7.83 -12.79
CA SER A 90 -1.98 7.53 -14.22
C SER A 90 -2.22 6.04 -14.53
N SER A 91 -2.68 5.74 -15.76
CA SER A 91 -2.90 4.35 -16.18
C SER A 91 -1.62 3.51 -16.12
N SER A 92 -0.46 4.09 -16.44
CA SER A 92 0.85 3.45 -16.29
C SER A 92 1.16 3.15 -14.82
N PHE A 93 0.83 4.06 -13.90
CA PHE A 93 0.94 3.84 -12.45
C PHE A 93 0.05 2.69 -11.98
N THR A 94 -1.21 2.65 -12.43
CA THR A 94 -2.16 1.58 -12.10
C THR A 94 -1.66 0.21 -12.56
N CYS A 95 -1.17 0.09 -13.79
CA CYS A 95 -0.60 -1.15 -14.30
C CYS A 95 0.66 -1.55 -13.52
N PHE A 96 1.57 -0.62 -13.28
CA PHE A 96 2.84 -0.90 -12.59
C PHE A 96 2.60 -1.33 -11.14
N VAL A 97 1.84 -0.55 -10.37
CA VAL A 97 1.55 -0.85 -8.95
C VAL A 97 0.64 -2.05 -8.82
N GLY A 98 -0.36 -2.19 -9.70
CA GLY A 98 -1.20 -3.38 -9.76
C GLY A 98 -0.38 -4.65 -10.00
N GLY A 99 0.56 -4.59 -10.95
CA GLY A 99 1.47 -5.70 -11.22
C GLY A 99 2.37 -6.07 -10.04
N LEU A 100 2.98 -5.08 -9.38
CA LEU A 100 3.76 -5.31 -8.16
C LEU A 100 2.90 -5.90 -7.03
N SER A 101 1.66 -5.44 -6.89
CA SER A 101 0.72 -5.98 -5.91
C SER A 101 0.38 -7.44 -6.18
N PHE A 102 0.18 -7.84 -7.45
CA PHE A 102 -0.02 -9.23 -7.84
C PHE A 102 1.20 -10.09 -7.52
N LEU A 103 2.42 -9.61 -7.79
CA LEU A 103 3.66 -10.34 -7.48
C LEU A 103 3.83 -10.56 -5.98
N LEU A 104 3.63 -9.51 -5.17
CA LEU A 104 3.68 -9.61 -3.71
C LEU A 104 2.59 -10.53 -3.16
N PHE A 105 1.37 -10.42 -3.68
CA PHE A 105 0.27 -11.29 -3.28
C PHE A 105 0.53 -12.75 -3.64
N ALA A 106 1.06 -13.03 -4.84
CA ALA A 106 1.46 -14.37 -5.26
C ALA A 106 2.54 -14.97 -4.35
N LEU A 107 3.53 -14.15 -3.96
CA LEU A 107 4.60 -14.55 -3.05
C LEU A 107 4.04 -14.93 -1.67
N PHE A 108 3.22 -14.05 -1.08
CA PHE A 108 2.62 -14.32 0.22
C PHE A 108 1.65 -15.50 0.19
N TYR A 109 0.83 -15.62 -0.85
CA TYR A 109 -0.05 -16.76 -1.05
C TYR A 109 0.75 -18.06 -1.13
N TYR A 110 1.85 -18.08 -1.87
CA TYR A 110 2.72 -19.25 -1.96
C TYR A 110 3.34 -19.63 -0.61
N ILE A 111 3.89 -18.67 0.12
CA ILE A 111 4.55 -18.93 1.41
C ILE A 111 3.54 -19.37 2.48
N VAL A 112 2.40 -18.68 2.58
CA VAL A 112 1.45 -18.84 3.67
C VAL A 112 0.47 -19.98 3.40
N ASP A 113 -0.12 -20.04 2.20
CA ASP A 113 -1.19 -20.97 1.90
C ASP A 113 -0.69 -22.24 1.21
N VAL A 114 0.30 -22.16 0.33
CA VAL A 114 0.84 -23.34 -0.38
C VAL A 114 1.88 -24.06 0.48
N LYS A 115 2.86 -23.33 1.02
CA LYS A 115 3.91 -23.93 1.89
C LYS A 115 3.47 -24.08 3.34
N GLY A 116 2.40 -23.43 3.78
CA GLY A 116 1.87 -23.53 5.14
C GLY A 116 2.70 -22.83 6.21
N TRP A 117 3.67 -21.99 5.83
CA TRP A 117 4.52 -21.29 6.79
C TRP A 117 3.81 -20.07 7.39
N LYS A 118 3.08 -20.30 8.49
CA LYS A 118 2.16 -19.32 9.11
C LYS A 118 2.64 -18.69 10.41
N SER A 119 3.75 -19.15 10.99
CA SER A 119 4.20 -18.73 12.34
C SER A 119 4.46 -17.22 12.46
N TRP A 120 4.91 -16.56 11.39
CA TRP A 120 5.21 -15.13 11.36
C TRP A 120 4.00 -14.26 10.97
N THR A 121 2.90 -14.86 10.51
CA THR A 121 1.74 -14.11 9.97
C THR A 121 0.90 -13.42 11.05
N LEU A 122 1.06 -13.80 12.33
CA LEU A 122 0.31 -13.21 13.44
C LEU A 122 0.42 -11.68 13.46
N PHE A 123 1.62 -11.16 13.26
CA PHE A 123 1.86 -9.72 13.23
C PHE A 123 0.97 -9.00 12.18
N PHE A 124 1.00 -9.49 10.94
CA PHE A 124 0.22 -8.91 9.84
C PHE A 124 -1.27 -9.16 9.97
N ARG A 125 -1.67 -10.31 10.54
CA ARG A 125 -3.07 -10.66 10.77
C ARG A 125 -3.71 -9.71 11.77
N VAL A 126 -3.03 -9.38 12.86
CA VAL A 126 -3.52 -8.43 13.87
C VAL A 126 -3.79 -7.07 13.22
N ILE A 127 -2.84 -6.55 12.43
CA ILE A 127 -2.99 -5.28 11.74
C ILE A 127 -4.12 -5.34 10.69
N GLY A 128 -4.14 -6.39 9.88
CA GLY A 128 -5.10 -6.53 8.77
C GLY A 128 -6.55 -6.66 9.24
N LEU A 129 -6.80 -7.36 10.33
CA LEU A 129 -8.15 -7.50 10.92
C LEU A 129 -8.65 -6.21 11.58
N ASN A 130 -7.73 -5.35 12.02
CA ASN A 130 -8.04 -4.13 12.78
C ASN A 130 -7.61 -2.85 12.03
N SER A 131 -7.52 -2.89 10.71
CA SER A 131 -7.01 -1.77 9.90
C SER A 131 -7.79 -0.47 10.10
N ILE A 132 -9.12 -0.53 10.19
CA ILE A 132 -9.97 0.63 10.46
C ILE A 132 -9.76 1.12 11.90
N THR A 133 -9.66 0.19 12.85
CA THR A 133 -9.44 0.52 14.27
C THR A 133 -8.14 1.31 14.46
N ILE A 134 -7.03 0.86 13.86
CA ILE A 134 -5.77 1.58 14.00
C ILE A 134 -5.80 2.95 13.32
N TYR A 135 -6.45 3.06 12.15
CA TYR A 135 -6.60 4.32 11.46
C TYR A 135 -7.34 5.36 12.31
N LEU A 136 -8.45 4.97 12.93
CA LEU A 136 -9.20 5.84 13.84
C LEU A 136 -8.45 6.09 15.14
N ALA A 137 -7.83 5.07 15.72
CA ALA A 137 -7.08 5.20 16.97
C ALA A 137 -5.91 6.19 16.84
N GLN A 138 -5.22 6.25 15.72
CA GLN A 138 -4.15 7.22 15.49
C GLN A 138 -4.62 8.68 15.52
N GLN A 139 -5.90 8.93 15.25
CA GLN A 139 -6.46 10.29 15.33
C GLN A 139 -6.82 10.70 16.76
N VAL A 140 -7.10 9.73 17.63
CA VAL A 140 -7.58 9.96 19.00
C VAL A 140 -6.47 9.72 20.02
N VAL A 141 -5.69 8.66 19.83
CA VAL A 141 -4.64 8.24 20.76
C VAL A 141 -3.30 8.88 20.37
N GLY A 142 -2.68 9.56 21.30
CA GLY A 142 -1.37 10.19 21.11
C GLY A 142 -0.20 9.18 21.09
N PHE A 143 -0.21 8.20 20.20
CA PHE A 143 0.84 7.17 20.08
C PHE A 143 2.24 7.76 19.98
N SER A 144 2.39 8.94 19.38
CA SER A 144 3.67 9.65 19.30
C SER A 144 4.24 10.04 20.66
N HIS A 145 3.38 10.48 21.58
CA HIS A 145 3.78 10.84 22.95
C HIS A 145 4.16 9.58 23.74
N MET A 146 3.32 8.54 23.66
CA MET A 146 3.57 7.27 24.30
C MET A 146 4.88 6.62 23.81
N ASN A 147 5.10 6.65 22.51
CA ASN A 147 6.33 6.13 21.89
C ASN A 147 7.58 6.88 22.38
N LYS A 148 7.55 8.22 22.40
CA LYS A 148 8.66 9.03 22.90
C LYS A 148 8.94 8.77 24.37
N PHE A 149 7.90 8.58 25.18
CA PHE A 149 8.04 8.27 26.59
C PHE A 149 8.70 6.91 26.83
N LEU A 150 8.27 5.87 26.10
CA LEU A 150 8.76 4.49 26.27
C LEU A 150 10.12 4.25 25.60
N PHE A 151 10.31 4.77 24.40
CA PHE A 151 11.47 4.44 23.56
C PHE A 151 12.42 5.63 23.35
N GLY A 152 12.10 6.83 23.83
CA GLY A 152 12.92 8.02 23.63
C GLY A 152 14.32 7.90 24.20
N GLY A 153 14.45 7.40 25.42
CA GLY A 153 15.75 7.18 26.06
C GLY A 153 16.60 6.16 25.34
N ILE A 154 16.00 5.05 24.92
CA ILE A 154 16.70 3.99 24.14
C ILE A 154 17.12 4.55 22.77
N SER A 155 16.26 5.33 22.14
CA SER A 155 16.56 5.97 20.86
C SER A 155 17.74 6.95 20.96
N GLN A 156 17.81 7.75 22.01
CA GLN A 156 18.93 8.67 22.26
C GLN A 156 20.24 7.89 22.48
N TRP A 157 20.22 6.91 23.36
CA TRP A 157 21.39 6.08 23.64
C TRP A 157 21.92 5.38 22.40
N VAL A 158 21.03 4.78 21.58
CA VAL A 158 21.43 4.14 20.31
C VAL A 158 21.93 5.18 19.32
N GLY A 159 21.33 6.37 19.29
CA GLY A 159 21.79 7.48 18.45
C GLY A 159 23.21 7.94 18.79
N GLU A 160 23.56 8.00 20.06
CA GLU A 160 24.91 8.33 20.54
C GLU A 160 25.93 7.22 20.22
N CYS A 161 25.54 5.95 20.32
CA CYS A 161 26.44 4.80 20.07
C CYS A 161 26.62 4.46 18.58
N ALA A 162 25.54 4.52 17.78
CA ALA A 162 25.48 4.02 16.40
C ALA A 162 25.07 5.08 15.36
N GLY A 163 24.96 6.34 15.80
CA GLY A 163 24.58 7.46 14.95
C GLY A 163 23.08 7.78 14.93
N GLU A 164 22.74 9.04 14.64
CA GLU A 164 21.36 9.53 14.60
C GLU A 164 20.38 8.68 13.76
N PRO A 165 20.76 8.13 12.59
CA PRO A 165 19.86 7.29 11.82
C PRO A 165 19.42 6.03 12.56
N ALA A 166 20.31 5.42 13.35
CA ALA A 166 20.00 4.23 14.15
C ALA A 166 19.01 4.53 15.27
N GLY A 167 19.18 5.65 15.97
CA GLY A 167 18.21 6.14 16.97
C GLY A 167 16.83 6.39 16.36
N ALA A 168 16.76 7.00 15.17
CA ALA A 168 15.52 7.23 14.45
C ALA A 168 14.81 5.92 14.07
N VAL A 169 15.54 4.88 13.70
CA VAL A 169 14.97 3.54 13.42
C VAL A 169 14.35 2.95 14.66
N VAL A 170 15.02 3.02 15.83
CA VAL A 170 14.47 2.55 17.11
C VAL A 170 13.16 3.25 17.45
N LEU A 171 13.11 4.57 17.29
CA LEU A 171 11.90 5.34 17.57
C LEU A 171 10.75 4.95 16.64
N ARG A 172 11.01 4.75 15.35
CA ARG A 172 10.00 4.31 14.38
C ARG A 172 9.51 2.89 14.66
N ALA A 173 10.42 1.98 15.00
CA ALA A 173 10.07 0.61 15.38
C ALA A 173 9.23 0.59 16.67
N GLY A 174 9.58 1.42 17.65
CA GLY A 174 8.80 1.61 18.88
C GLY A 174 7.38 2.10 18.60
N TYR A 175 7.20 3.03 17.66
CA TYR A 175 5.88 3.50 17.24
C TYR A 175 5.02 2.35 16.68
N VAL A 176 5.60 1.55 15.78
CA VAL A 176 4.90 0.38 15.21
C VAL A 176 4.56 -0.63 16.31
N ALA A 177 5.47 -0.86 17.27
CA ALA A 177 5.23 -1.75 18.40
C ALA A 177 4.07 -1.25 19.30
N CYS A 178 4.01 0.05 19.61
CA CYS A 178 2.91 0.64 20.37
C CYS A 178 1.56 0.45 19.66
N CYS A 179 1.51 0.75 18.36
CA CYS A 179 0.30 0.56 17.56
C CYS A 179 -0.11 -0.92 17.50
N TRP A 180 0.84 -1.82 17.33
CA TRP A 180 0.58 -3.25 17.25
C TRP A 180 0.07 -3.83 18.58
N LEU A 181 0.70 -3.46 19.69
CA LEU A 181 0.26 -3.87 21.02
C LEU A 181 -1.17 -3.38 21.32
N PHE A 182 -1.49 -2.16 20.95
CA PHE A 182 -2.85 -1.62 21.09
C PHE A 182 -3.90 -2.44 20.31
N LEU A 183 -3.52 -2.98 19.15
CA LEU A 183 -4.43 -3.81 18.34
C LEU A 183 -4.53 -5.24 18.82
N TYR A 184 -3.50 -5.73 19.52
CA TYR A 184 -3.42 -7.11 19.99
C TYR A 184 -4.29 -7.32 21.25
N PHE A 185 -4.39 -6.31 22.11
CA PHE A 185 -5.19 -6.32 23.36
C PHE A 185 -6.54 -5.62 23.20
#